data_66e43c86d2fd433c45dbd75ef33b09c9
#
_entry.id   66e43c86d2fd433c45dbd75ef33b09c9
#
_cell.length_a   1.000
_cell.length_b   1.000
_cell.length_c   1.000
_cell.angle_alpha   90.00
_cell.angle_beta   90.00
_cell.angle_gamma   90.00
#
_symmetry.space_group_name_H-M   'P 1'
#
loop_
_entity.id
_entity.type
_entity.pdbx_description
1 polymer ?
#
loop_
_entity_poly.entity_id
_entity_poly.type
_entity_poly.pdbx_seq_one_letter_code
_entity_poly.pdbx_strand_id
1 'polypeptide(L)'
;QKTGWGKSLVYFMATKILRAQGAGPTLIISPLLALMENQIESAKRLKLNVATINSSNKDDWEEIFSHLGSYDALIVSPERLSNAGFMQQLASVRNIKLFVVDEAHCISDWGHDFRPDYQRVSRFLQNLPEGAAILGTTATANDRVIKDIRAQLGHNLSVVRGDLIREELAIQVNPEQTREERLAWLAQTLGVGGGLVQGQGLIYCLTQRDCEHVAEYLQQHGVSARAYHSGLDQEVSDRALADYEAGDVRVLCCTIKLGMGYDKADIRFVINFQLPENLISYYQQIGRAGRDGKRAWAVLLHGPEDEGILKSFIDSAFAEPDLLEKIIDRCSSGATQREVMASVNATAGKVKEALKYLQVHGYLYQEKRKNQRGGMVTMFC
;
A
#
# COMPACT_ATOMS: atom_id res chain seq x y z
N GLN A 1 -3.29 7.74 14.35
CA GLN A 1 -2.24 8.79 14.39
C GLN A 1 -2.07 9.39 12.99
N LYS A 2 -1.84 10.70 12.86
CA LYS A 2 -1.65 11.38 11.57
C LYS A 2 -0.47 10.80 10.77
N THR A 3 -0.48 10.98 9.45
CA THR A 3 0.64 10.60 8.59
C THR A 3 1.92 11.36 8.98
N GLY A 4 3.09 10.72 8.87
CA GLY A 4 4.36 11.34 9.24
C GLY A 4 4.64 11.48 10.74
N TRP A 5 3.77 10.96 11.62
CA TRP A 5 3.90 11.11 13.09
C TRP A 5 4.89 10.11 13.73
N GLY A 6 5.55 9.29 12.94
CA GLY A 6 6.54 8.36 13.44
C GLY A 6 5.95 7.07 14.03
N LYS A 7 4.84 6.57 13.48
CA LYS A 7 4.22 5.29 13.92
C LYS A 7 5.23 4.14 13.97
N SER A 8 6.10 4.04 12.98
CA SER A 8 7.15 3.01 12.92
C SER A 8 8.18 3.13 14.06
N LEU A 9 8.47 4.34 14.51
CA LEU A 9 9.36 4.55 15.65
C LEU A 9 8.84 3.87 16.92
N VAL A 10 7.54 3.87 17.14
CA VAL A 10 6.93 3.28 18.34
C VAL A 10 7.25 1.77 18.42
N TYR A 11 6.99 1.03 17.36
CA TYR A 11 7.25 -0.41 17.38
C TYR A 11 8.73 -0.77 17.30
N PHE A 12 9.56 0.04 16.65
CA PHE A 12 11.01 -0.19 16.67
C PHE A 12 11.64 0.11 18.04
N MET A 13 11.17 1.15 18.73
CA MET A 13 11.62 1.40 20.11
C MET A 13 11.18 0.28 21.05
N ALA A 14 9.92 -0.19 20.94
CA ALA A 14 9.44 -1.34 21.70
C ALA A 14 10.28 -2.59 21.40
N THR A 15 10.57 -2.85 20.12
CA THR A 15 11.47 -3.94 19.70
C THR A 15 12.82 -3.85 20.40
N LYS A 16 13.45 -2.68 20.38
CA LYS A 16 14.78 -2.46 21.01
C LYS A 16 14.76 -2.76 22.50
N ILE A 17 13.73 -2.31 23.20
CA ILE A 17 13.56 -2.56 24.65
C ILE A 17 13.37 -4.06 24.91
N LEU A 18 12.48 -4.71 24.17
CA LEU A 18 12.20 -6.13 24.34
C LEU A 18 13.43 -7.00 24.02
N ARG A 19 14.18 -6.67 22.98
CA ARG A 19 15.44 -7.35 22.65
C ARG A 19 16.48 -7.22 23.77
N ALA A 20 16.61 -6.04 24.36
CA ALA A 20 17.49 -5.84 25.52
C ALA A 20 17.07 -6.66 26.75
N GLN A 21 15.80 -7.07 26.82
CA GLN A 21 15.24 -7.96 27.86
C GLN A 21 15.30 -9.45 27.50
N GLY A 22 15.96 -9.81 26.39
CA GLY A 22 16.12 -11.19 25.94
C GLY A 22 14.93 -11.76 25.17
N ALA A 23 14.01 -10.92 24.68
CA ALA A 23 12.95 -11.37 23.79
C ALA A 23 13.50 -11.85 22.43
N GLY A 24 12.74 -12.69 21.74
CA GLY A 24 12.95 -13.03 20.34
C GLY A 24 12.67 -11.84 19.40
N PRO A 25 12.80 -12.03 18.08
CA PRO A 25 12.54 -10.97 17.12
C PRO A 25 11.08 -10.50 17.15
N THR A 26 10.86 -9.20 16.89
CA THR A 26 9.52 -8.67 16.63
C THR A 26 9.07 -9.07 15.23
N LEU A 27 7.83 -9.53 15.10
CA LEU A 27 7.25 -9.82 13.81
C LEU A 27 6.36 -8.65 13.36
N ILE A 28 6.62 -8.12 12.17
CA ILE A 28 5.91 -6.96 11.61
C ILE A 28 5.26 -7.37 10.29
N ILE A 29 3.95 -7.29 10.19
CA ILE A 29 3.24 -7.44 8.92
C ILE A 29 3.11 -6.06 8.28
N SER A 30 3.61 -5.93 7.04
CA SER A 30 3.59 -4.68 6.28
C SER A 30 3.12 -4.92 4.84
N PRO A 31 2.23 -4.06 4.28
CA PRO A 31 1.49 -4.39 3.06
C PRO A 31 2.25 -4.16 1.76
N LEU A 32 3.34 -3.40 1.76
CA LEU A 32 4.00 -2.94 0.53
C LEU A 32 5.52 -3.02 0.63
N LEU A 33 6.17 -3.42 -0.47
CA LEU A 33 7.65 -3.51 -0.55
C LEU A 33 8.33 -2.17 -0.29
N ALA A 34 7.87 -1.10 -0.92
CA ALA A 34 8.44 0.24 -0.72
C ALA A 34 8.30 0.72 0.74
N LEU A 35 7.21 0.33 1.43
CA LEU A 35 7.05 0.62 2.86
C LEU A 35 8.06 -0.16 3.69
N MET A 36 8.32 -1.43 3.34
CA MET A 36 9.31 -2.27 4.03
C MET A 36 10.73 -1.70 3.89
N GLU A 37 11.12 -1.20 2.73
CA GLU A 37 12.42 -0.57 2.51
C GLU A 37 12.62 0.65 3.41
N ASN A 38 11.65 1.54 3.47
CA ASN A 38 11.68 2.70 4.38
C ASN A 38 11.68 2.30 5.86
N GLN A 39 11.00 1.21 6.20
CA GLN A 39 11.03 0.65 7.56
C GLN A 39 12.42 0.12 7.91
N ILE A 40 13.11 -0.56 6.98
CA ILE A 40 14.50 -1.01 7.18
C ILE A 40 15.42 0.17 7.43
N GLU A 41 15.32 1.23 6.63
CA GLU A 41 16.15 2.42 6.84
C GLU A 41 15.90 3.08 8.20
N SER A 42 14.63 3.17 8.59
CA SER A 42 14.25 3.70 9.91
C SER A 42 14.80 2.84 11.05
N ALA A 43 14.76 1.51 10.90
CA ALA A 43 15.33 0.58 11.86
C ALA A 43 16.86 0.69 11.95
N LYS A 44 17.56 0.84 10.82
CA LYS A 44 19.03 1.04 10.78
C LYS A 44 19.44 2.28 11.58
N ARG A 45 18.69 3.39 11.50
CA ARG A 45 18.96 4.61 12.29
C ARG A 45 18.89 4.34 13.80
N LEU A 46 18.11 3.36 14.23
CA LEU A 46 18.01 2.91 15.63
C LEU A 46 19.01 1.80 15.96
N LYS A 47 19.89 1.43 15.01
CA LYS A 47 20.84 0.32 15.11
C LYS A 47 20.16 -1.03 15.38
N LEU A 48 18.99 -1.25 14.75
CA LEU A 48 18.29 -2.54 14.77
C LEU A 48 18.66 -3.34 13.52
N ASN A 49 18.92 -4.62 13.71
CA ASN A 49 19.12 -5.58 12.63
C ASN A 49 17.75 -6.15 12.19
N VAL A 50 17.31 -5.78 10.99
CA VAL A 50 15.98 -6.15 10.48
C VAL A 50 16.11 -6.85 9.14
N ALA A 51 15.42 -7.99 9.00
CA ALA A 51 15.27 -8.68 7.73
C ALA A 51 13.85 -8.53 7.18
N THR A 52 13.71 -8.66 5.84
CA THR A 52 12.42 -8.71 5.17
C THR A 52 12.20 -10.06 4.50
N ILE A 53 10.95 -10.49 4.47
CA ILE A 53 10.52 -11.71 3.77
C ILE A 53 9.35 -11.36 2.85
N ASN A 54 9.64 -11.27 1.56
CA ASN A 54 8.69 -10.84 0.54
C ASN A 54 8.91 -11.60 -0.79
N SER A 55 8.30 -11.17 -1.89
CA SER A 55 8.41 -11.85 -3.17
C SER A 55 9.71 -11.58 -3.92
N SER A 56 10.39 -10.47 -3.61
CA SER A 56 11.61 -10.04 -4.31
C SER A 56 12.89 -10.71 -3.79
N ASN A 57 12.88 -11.26 -2.57
CA ASN A 57 14.06 -11.84 -1.93
C ASN A 57 13.90 -13.33 -1.55
N LYS A 58 13.27 -14.11 -2.40
CA LYS A 58 12.99 -15.53 -2.10
C LYS A 58 14.24 -16.37 -1.88
N ASP A 59 15.32 -16.03 -2.54
CA ASP A 59 16.59 -16.76 -2.48
C ASP A 59 17.30 -16.59 -1.14
N ASP A 60 17.00 -15.50 -0.41
CA ASP A 60 17.60 -15.19 0.88
C ASP A 60 16.86 -15.84 2.07
N TRP A 61 15.68 -16.42 1.83
CA TRP A 61 14.82 -16.88 2.94
C TRP A 61 15.46 -17.97 3.79
N GLU A 62 16.13 -18.95 3.19
CA GLU A 62 16.79 -20.03 3.93
C GLU A 62 17.87 -19.47 4.85
N GLU A 63 18.65 -18.52 4.37
CA GLU A 63 19.66 -17.82 5.17
C GLU A 63 19.01 -17.02 6.31
N ILE A 64 17.97 -16.24 6.02
CA ILE A 64 17.25 -15.46 7.05
C ILE A 64 16.71 -16.39 8.13
N PHE A 65 16.08 -17.51 7.75
CA PHE A 65 15.53 -18.47 8.72
C PHE A 65 16.59 -19.18 9.55
N SER A 66 17.75 -19.47 8.96
CA SER A 66 18.87 -20.10 9.69
C SER A 66 19.46 -19.18 10.76
N HIS A 67 19.31 -17.86 10.62
CA HIS A 67 19.87 -16.84 11.49
C HIS A 67 18.82 -15.98 12.23
N LEU A 68 17.60 -16.50 12.39
CA LEU A 68 16.48 -15.75 13.00
C LEU A 68 16.82 -15.08 14.34
N GLY A 69 17.64 -15.72 15.18
CA GLY A 69 18.05 -15.17 16.47
C GLY A 69 18.91 -13.91 16.38
N SER A 70 19.56 -13.67 15.23
CA SER A 70 20.43 -12.50 15.01
C SER A 70 19.65 -11.24 14.62
N TYR A 71 18.41 -11.39 14.15
CA TYR A 71 17.57 -10.27 13.79
C TYR A 71 16.77 -9.76 14.99
N ASP A 72 16.60 -8.43 15.03
CA ASP A 72 15.76 -7.78 16.05
C ASP A 72 14.29 -7.75 15.61
N ALA A 73 14.03 -7.67 14.32
CA ALA A 73 12.69 -7.78 13.75
C ALA A 73 12.69 -8.44 12.36
N LEU A 74 11.55 -9.04 12.03
CA LEU A 74 11.23 -9.56 10.70
C LEU A 74 10.05 -8.80 10.14
N ILE A 75 10.20 -8.18 8.98
CA ILE A 75 9.11 -7.53 8.24
C ILE A 75 8.65 -8.49 7.15
N VAL A 76 7.36 -8.83 7.17
CA VAL A 76 6.78 -9.87 6.35
C VAL A 76 5.59 -9.32 5.56
N SER A 77 5.52 -9.63 4.28
CA SER A 77 4.33 -9.31 3.50
C SER A 77 3.16 -10.25 3.83
N PRO A 78 1.92 -9.74 3.88
CA PRO A 78 0.76 -10.54 4.30
C PRO A 78 0.50 -11.74 3.38
N GLU A 79 0.88 -11.67 2.11
CA GLU A 79 0.75 -12.79 1.16
C GLU A 79 1.57 -14.02 1.58
N ARG A 80 2.65 -13.82 2.34
CA ARG A 80 3.49 -14.91 2.85
C ARG A 80 2.76 -15.79 3.86
N LEU A 81 1.79 -15.24 4.57
CA LEU A 81 0.95 -15.98 5.52
C LEU A 81 0.09 -17.08 4.84
N SER A 82 0.02 -17.10 3.52
CA SER A 82 -0.61 -18.18 2.75
C SER A 82 0.29 -19.40 2.53
N ASN A 83 1.60 -19.26 2.73
CA ASN A 83 2.57 -20.31 2.45
C ASN A 83 2.74 -21.21 3.68
N ALA A 84 2.31 -22.47 3.58
CA ALA A 84 2.38 -23.42 4.69
C ALA A 84 3.81 -23.68 5.17
N GLY A 85 4.79 -23.76 4.26
CA GLY A 85 6.20 -23.95 4.63
C GLY A 85 6.75 -22.73 5.40
N PHE A 86 6.44 -21.53 4.94
CA PHE A 86 6.77 -20.29 5.64
C PHE A 86 6.14 -20.27 7.05
N MET A 87 4.87 -20.61 7.16
CA MET A 87 4.16 -20.66 8.44
C MET A 87 4.78 -21.65 9.41
N GLN A 88 5.21 -22.81 8.93
CA GLN A 88 5.91 -23.82 9.73
C GLN A 88 7.25 -23.29 10.24
N GLN A 89 8.03 -22.62 9.39
CA GLN A 89 9.29 -22.00 9.78
C GLN A 89 9.07 -20.86 10.77
N LEU A 90 8.06 -20.03 10.54
CA LEU A 90 7.73 -18.93 11.45
C LEU A 90 7.27 -19.42 12.84
N ALA A 91 6.56 -20.55 12.90
CA ALA A 91 6.18 -21.18 14.15
C ALA A 91 7.39 -21.70 14.98
N SER A 92 8.55 -21.89 14.35
CA SER A 92 9.79 -22.23 15.04
C SER A 92 10.45 -21.05 15.77
N VAL A 93 10.05 -19.81 15.46
CA VAL A 93 10.56 -18.60 16.09
C VAL A 93 10.09 -18.54 17.54
N ARG A 94 11.03 -18.69 18.45
CA ARG A 94 10.71 -18.71 19.88
C ARG A 94 10.72 -17.31 20.49
N ASN A 95 9.96 -17.15 21.56
CA ASN A 95 9.99 -15.96 22.42
C ASN A 95 9.61 -14.66 21.72
N ILE A 96 8.72 -14.73 20.70
CA ILE A 96 8.10 -13.53 20.13
C ILE A 96 7.27 -12.86 21.24
N LYS A 97 7.61 -11.59 21.56
CA LYS A 97 6.91 -10.79 22.56
C LYS A 97 6.11 -9.64 21.96
N LEU A 98 6.36 -9.30 20.69
CA LEU A 98 5.65 -8.25 19.99
C LEU A 98 5.32 -8.69 18.56
N PHE A 99 4.05 -8.55 18.20
CA PHE A 99 3.53 -8.70 16.87
C PHE A 99 2.92 -7.38 16.40
N VAL A 100 3.34 -6.89 15.26
CA VAL A 100 2.90 -5.60 14.70
C VAL A 100 2.14 -5.83 13.42
N VAL A 101 0.97 -5.21 13.31
CA VAL A 101 0.20 -5.13 12.07
C VAL A 101 0.23 -3.67 11.61
N ASP A 102 1.14 -3.38 10.69
CA ASP A 102 1.22 -2.03 10.13
C ASP A 102 0.14 -1.85 9.07
N GLU A 103 -0.33 -0.61 8.92
CA GLU A 103 -1.49 -0.25 8.11
C GLU A 103 -2.71 -1.16 8.37
N ALA A 104 -3.01 -1.36 9.65
CA ALA A 104 -4.05 -2.29 10.13
C ALA A 104 -5.45 -2.04 9.53
N HIS A 105 -5.69 -0.87 8.91
CA HIS A 105 -6.93 -0.61 8.17
C HIS A 105 -7.12 -1.54 6.96
N CYS A 106 -6.02 -2.13 6.43
CA CYS A 106 -6.10 -3.13 5.36
C CYS A 106 -6.82 -4.43 5.78
N ILE A 107 -7.08 -4.63 7.07
CA ILE A 107 -7.85 -5.75 7.60
C ILE A 107 -9.34 -5.63 7.27
N SER A 108 -9.85 -4.40 7.26
CA SER A 108 -11.29 -4.13 7.15
C SER A 108 -11.76 -4.05 5.70
N ASP A 109 -12.85 -4.73 5.37
CA ASP A 109 -13.52 -4.60 4.08
C ASP A 109 -14.02 -3.16 3.83
N TRP A 110 -14.15 -2.37 4.90
CA TRP A 110 -14.48 -0.95 4.87
C TRP A 110 -13.23 -0.05 4.88
N GLY A 111 -12.06 -0.66 4.92
CA GLY A 111 -10.78 0.04 4.74
C GLY A 111 -10.61 0.44 3.27
N HIS A 112 -10.06 1.63 3.03
CA HIS A 112 -9.83 2.15 1.68
C HIS A 112 -8.81 1.34 0.85
N ASP A 113 -8.03 0.49 1.49
CA ASP A 113 -7.04 -0.41 0.86
C ASP A 113 -7.20 -1.81 1.47
N PHE A 114 -8.42 -2.35 1.35
CA PHE A 114 -8.69 -3.71 1.79
C PHE A 114 -7.80 -4.72 1.06
N ARG A 115 -7.14 -5.57 1.85
CA ARG A 115 -6.28 -6.63 1.33
C ARG A 115 -6.71 -7.97 1.89
N PRO A 116 -7.26 -8.85 1.04
CA PRO A 116 -7.73 -10.17 1.47
C PRO A 116 -6.68 -10.97 2.27
N ASP A 117 -5.39 -10.80 1.94
CA ASP A 117 -4.32 -11.49 2.64
C ASP A 117 -4.17 -11.07 4.12
N TYR A 118 -4.64 -9.87 4.49
CA TYR A 118 -4.69 -9.43 5.90
C TYR A 118 -5.69 -10.22 6.75
N GLN A 119 -6.72 -10.79 6.17
CA GLN A 119 -7.63 -11.69 6.92
C GLN A 119 -6.92 -12.95 7.41
N ARG A 120 -5.80 -13.33 6.80
CA ARG A 120 -4.96 -14.43 7.27
C ARG A 120 -4.18 -14.11 8.54
N VAL A 121 -4.03 -12.81 8.85
CA VAL A 121 -3.37 -12.36 10.10
C VAL A 121 -4.11 -12.90 11.30
N SER A 122 -5.45 -12.88 11.31
CA SER A 122 -6.24 -13.41 12.44
C SER A 122 -6.00 -14.90 12.69
N ARG A 123 -5.85 -15.70 11.62
CA ARG A 123 -5.50 -17.13 11.74
C ARG A 123 -4.09 -17.32 12.30
N PHE A 124 -3.17 -16.45 11.92
CA PHE A 124 -1.81 -16.50 12.44
C PHE A 124 -1.77 -16.13 13.94
N LEU A 125 -2.55 -15.14 14.34
CA LEU A 125 -2.62 -14.70 15.76
C LEU A 125 -3.04 -15.81 16.71
N GLN A 126 -3.88 -16.75 16.27
CA GLN A 126 -4.29 -17.91 17.08
C GLN A 126 -3.12 -18.85 17.39
N ASN A 127 -2.02 -18.76 16.64
CA ASN A 127 -0.82 -19.58 16.83
C ASN A 127 0.34 -18.82 17.49
N LEU A 128 0.14 -17.56 17.88
CA LEU A 128 1.16 -16.79 18.59
C LEU A 128 1.38 -17.36 20.00
N PRO A 129 2.62 -17.29 20.51
CA PRO A 129 2.91 -17.66 21.89
C PRO A 129 2.06 -16.84 22.88
N GLU A 130 1.63 -17.47 23.96
CA GLU A 130 0.95 -16.78 25.05
C GLU A 130 1.81 -15.62 25.59
N GLY A 131 1.15 -14.47 25.79
CA GLY A 131 1.79 -13.26 26.31
C GLY A 131 2.53 -12.41 25.24
N ALA A 132 2.39 -12.71 23.96
CA ALA A 132 2.82 -11.80 22.91
C ALA A 132 1.87 -10.60 22.82
N ALA A 133 2.43 -9.37 22.88
CA ALA A 133 1.65 -8.15 22.68
C ALA A 133 1.33 -7.95 21.19
N ILE A 134 0.15 -7.43 20.90
CA ILE A 134 -0.30 -7.11 19.53
C ILE A 134 -0.42 -5.60 19.43
N LEU A 135 0.21 -5.02 18.39
CA LEU A 135 0.14 -3.61 18.08
C LEU A 135 -0.36 -3.42 16.63
N GLY A 136 -1.53 -2.82 16.47
CA GLY A 136 -2.01 -2.34 15.18
C GLY A 136 -1.68 -0.86 14.98
N THR A 137 -1.09 -0.49 13.86
CA THR A 137 -0.84 0.91 13.50
C THR A 137 -1.58 1.30 12.23
N THR A 138 -2.17 2.49 12.21
CA THR A 138 -2.82 3.06 11.02
C THR A 138 -2.91 4.58 11.13
N ALA A 139 -2.91 5.26 9.99
CA ALA A 139 -3.21 6.68 9.91
C ALA A 139 -4.71 6.97 9.75
N THR A 140 -5.46 5.98 9.28
CA THR A 140 -6.83 6.14 8.80
C THR A 140 -7.71 5.00 9.33
N ALA A 141 -8.40 5.26 10.45
CA ALA A 141 -9.36 4.30 10.97
C ALA A 141 -10.58 5.03 11.55
N ASN A 142 -11.72 4.87 10.89
CA ASN A 142 -13.02 5.24 11.44
C ASN A 142 -13.51 4.16 12.43
N ASP A 143 -14.65 4.40 13.06
CA ASP A 143 -15.17 3.47 14.08
C ASP A 143 -15.51 2.08 13.53
N ARG A 144 -15.94 1.99 12.28
CA ARG A 144 -16.17 0.70 11.59
C ARG A 144 -14.87 -0.08 11.46
N VAL A 145 -13.84 0.55 10.89
CA VAL A 145 -12.53 -0.06 10.72
C VAL A 145 -11.95 -0.50 12.07
N ILE A 146 -12.12 0.30 13.14
CA ILE A 146 -11.68 -0.10 14.48
C ILE A 146 -12.44 -1.32 15.00
N LYS A 147 -13.74 -1.40 14.73
CA LYS A 147 -14.55 -2.57 15.11
C LYS A 147 -14.03 -3.84 14.44
N ASP A 148 -13.71 -3.77 13.15
CA ASP A 148 -13.16 -4.90 12.39
C ASP A 148 -11.76 -5.27 12.87
N ILE A 149 -10.90 -4.29 13.13
CA ILE A 149 -9.57 -4.52 13.70
C ILE A 149 -9.69 -5.24 15.05
N ARG A 150 -10.60 -4.80 15.94
CA ARG A 150 -10.84 -5.47 17.23
C ARG A 150 -11.35 -6.90 17.06
N ALA A 151 -12.25 -7.12 16.12
CA ALA A 151 -12.77 -8.46 15.86
C ALA A 151 -11.68 -9.43 15.40
N GLN A 152 -10.69 -8.94 14.65
CA GLN A 152 -9.63 -9.78 14.09
C GLN A 152 -8.36 -9.86 14.94
N LEU A 153 -7.95 -8.77 15.58
CA LEU A 153 -6.72 -8.72 16.38
C LEU A 153 -6.98 -8.97 17.88
N GLY A 154 -8.22 -8.88 18.34
CA GLY A 154 -8.63 -9.12 19.73
C GLY A 154 -9.52 -8.02 20.29
N HIS A 155 -10.57 -8.43 20.99
CA HIS A 155 -11.57 -7.51 21.55
C HIS A 155 -11.03 -6.59 22.65
N ASN A 156 -9.95 -6.97 23.32
CA ASN A 156 -9.32 -6.23 24.42
C ASN A 156 -8.31 -5.18 23.97
N LEU A 157 -8.23 -4.88 22.66
CA LEU A 157 -7.32 -3.85 22.16
C LEU A 157 -7.69 -2.46 22.71
N SER A 158 -6.73 -1.81 23.34
CA SER A 158 -6.80 -0.39 23.67
C SER A 158 -6.58 0.43 22.41
N VAL A 159 -7.44 1.43 22.18
CA VAL A 159 -7.34 2.33 21.00
C VAL A 159 -6.82 3.69 21.45
N VAL A 160 -5.65 4.07 20.94
CA VAL A 160 -5.07 5.39 21.16
C VAL A 160 -5.22 6.21 19.89
N ARG A 161 -6.01 7.27 19.94
CA ARG A 161 -6.21 8.21 18.84
C ARG A 161 -5.48 9.51 19.12
N GLY A 162 -4.79 10.03 18.12
CA GLY A 162 -4.26 11.41 18.11
C GLY A 162 -5.04 12.25 17.12
N ASP A 163 -4.82 13.55 17.19
CA ASP A 163 -5.39 14.49 16.24
C ASP A 163 -4.92 14.21 14.81
N LEU A 164 -5.83 14.43 13.87
CA LEU A 164 -5.55 14.36 12.45
C LEU A 164 -5.15 15.72 11.88
N ILE A 165 -5.34 16.81 12.65
CA ILE A 165 -5.06 18.17 12.23
C ILE A 165 -3.56 18.35 12.04
N ARG A 166 -3.22 19.04 10.96
CA ARG A 166 -1.86 19.42 10.59
C ARG A 166 -1.83 20.91 10.36
N GLU A 167 -1.36 21.67 11.35
CA GLU A 167 -1.36 23.14 11.33
C GLU A 167 -0.47 23.72 10.22
N GLU A 168 0.56 22.98 9.84
CA GLU A 168 1.47 23.33 8.76
C GLU A 168 0.87 23.17 7.36
N LEU A 169 -0.26 22.47 7.22
CA LEU A 169 -0.87 22.14 5.93
C LEU A 169 -2.06 23.06 5.64
N ALA A 170 -1.90 23.94 4.67
CA ALA A 170 -2.99 24.77 4.17
C ALA A 170 -3.77 23.99 3.09
N ILE A 171 -5.08 23.85 3.27
CA ILE A 171 -5.96 23.14 2.34
C ILE A 171 -6.78 24.14 1.55
N GLN A 172 -6.81 23.97 0.24
CA GLN A 172 -7.62 24.76 -0.70
C GLN A 172 -8.41 23.82 -1.60
N VAL A 173 -9.68 24.10 -1.81
CA VAL A 173 -10.52 23.43 -2.80
C VAL A 173 -10.91 24.48 -3.83
N ASN A 174 -10.61 24.25 -5.09
CA ASN A 174 -11.02 25.13 -6.17
C ASN A 174 -12.47 24.84 -6.61
N PRO A 175 -13.19 25.81 -7.19
CA PRO A 175 -14.44 25.54 -7.88
C PRO A 175 -14.26 24.48 -8.98
N GLU A 176 -15.36 23.87 -9.38
CA GLU A 176 -15.34 22.94 -10.54
C GLU A 176 -14.82 23.63 -11.79
N GLN A 177 -13.91 22.97 -12.49
CA GLN A 177 -13.17 23.49 -13.64
C GLN A 177 -13.11 22.45 -14.74
N THR A 178 -13.12 22.91 -15.99
CA THR A 178 -12.77 22.07 -17.13
C THR A 178 -11.32 21.58 -17.02
N ARG A 179 -10.98 20.58 -17.79
CA ARG A 179 -9.62 20.06 -17.85
C ARG A 179 -8.61 21.13 -18.27
N GLU A 180 -8.97 21.94 -19.26
CA GLU A 180 -8.14 23.02 -19.80
C GLU A 180 -7.91 24.12 -18.76
N GLU A 181 -8.95 24.49 -18.01
CA GLU A 181 -8.84 25.48 -16.93
C GLU A 181 -7.93 24.99 -15.80
N ARG A 182 -8.02 23.71 -15.43
CA ARG A 182 -7.13 23.10 -14.43
C ARG A 182 -5.67 23.09 -14.92
N LEU A 183 -5.42 22.75 -16.16
CA LEU A 183 -4.08 22.80 -16.76
C LEU A 183 -3.53 24.23 -16.78
N ALA A 184 -4.33 25.20 -17.20
CA ALA A 184 -3.96 26.61 -17.18
C ALA A 184 -3.65 27.11 -15.77
N TRP A 185 -4.48 26.71 -14.79
CA TRP A 185 -4.25 27.02 -13.38
C TRP A 185 -2.93 26.43 -12.86
N LEU A 186 -2.60 25.19 -13.22
CA LEU A 186 -1.32 24.55 -12.89
C LEU A 186 -0.14 25.34 -13.45
N ALA A 187 -0.18 25.71 -14.75
CA ALA A 187 0.87 26.47 -15.40
C ALA A 187 1.05 27.86 -14.76
N GLN A 188 -0.04 28.53 -14.44
CA GLN A 188 0.01 29.84 -13.75
C GLN A 188 0.55 29.72 -12.32
N THR A 189 0.16 28.67 -11.59
CA THR A 189 0.53 28.49 -10.17
C THR A 189 1.96 27.99 -10.01
N LEU A 190 2.43 27.13 -10.93
CA LEU A 190 3.74 26.49 -10.84
C LEU A 190 4.77 27.04 -11.84
N GLY A 191 4.35 27.86 -12.81
CA GLY A 191 5.17 28.34 -13.90
C GLY A 191 6.35 29.22 -13.47
N VAL A 192 7.27 29.42 -14.40
CA VAL A 192 8.49 30.19 -14.21
C VAL A 192 8.14 31.69 -14.15
N GLY A 193 8.64 32.38 -13.11
CA GLY A 193 8.54 33.84 -12.96
C GLY A 193 7.33 34.37 -12.19
N GLY A 194 6.41 33.53 -11.73
CA GLY A 194 5.23 33.99 -11.00
C GLY A 194 4.55 32.91 -10.17
N GLY A 195 5.14 31.73 -10.07
CA GLY A 195 4.55 30.61 -9.35
C GLY A 195 4.25 30.95 -7.90
N LEU A 196 2.98 30.84 -7.51
CA LEU A 196 2.51 31.13 -6.17
C LEU A 196 3.03 30.13 -5.14
N VAL A 197 3.43 28.93 -5.58
CA VAL A 197 3.93 27.85 -4.73
C VAL A 197 5.37 27.52 -5.10
N GLN A 198 6.27 27.62 -4.13
CA GLN A 198 7.69 27.30 -4.29
C GLN A 198 8.00 25.88 -3.81
N GLY A 199 9.18 25.34 -4.24
CA GLY A 199 9.67 24.04 -3.83
C GLY A 199 9.12 22.89 -4.68
N GLN A 200 9.40 21.66 -4.23
CA GLN A 200 8.97 20.43 -4.90
C GLN A 200 7.58 20.00 -4.45
N GLY A 201 6.86 19.34 -5.34
CA GLY A 201 5.54 18.82 -5.02
C GLY A 201 5.08 17.65 -5.87
N LEU A 202 3.92 17.14 -5.50
CA LEU A 202 3.25 16.03 -6.15
C LEU A 202 1.96 16.50 -6.79
N ILE A 203 1.64 15.96 -7.97
CA ILE A 203 0.32 16.11 -8.59
C ILE A 203 -0.28 14.72 -8.75
N TYR A 204 -1.35 14.44 -8.02
CA TYR A 204 -2.08 13.19 -8.14
C TYR A 204 -3.11 13.25 -9.25
N CYS A 205 -3.05 12.27 -10.15
CA CYS A 205 -4.00 12.07 -11.24
C CYS A 205 -4.67 10.71 -11.09
N LEU A 206 -5.93 10.60 -11.50
CA LEU A 206 -6.67 9.34 -11.47
C LEU A 206 -6.14 8.33 -12.50
N THR A 207 -5.74 8.79 -13.68
CA THR A 207 -5.31 7.91 -14.77
C THR A 207 -3.84 8.10 -15.14
N GLN A 208 -3.24 7.06 -15.70
CA GLN A 208 -1.88 7.11 -16.25
C GLN A 208 -1.75 8.16 -17.34
N ARG A 209 -2.75 8.20 -18.24
CA ARG A 209 -2.82 9.17 -19.34
C ARG A 209 -2.84 10.61 -18.82
N ASP A 210 -3.54 10.88 -17.71
CA ASP A 210 -3.55 12.21 -17.12
C ASP A 210 -2.21 12.56 -16.49
N CYS A 211 -1.52 11.60 -15.87
CA CYS A 211 -0.15 11.83 -15.37
C CYS A 211 0.81 12.27 -16.46
N GLU A 212 0.79 11.56 -17.61
CA GLU A 212 1.64 11.88 -18.77
C GLU A 212 1.30 13.24 -19.33
N HIS A 213 0.01 13.50 -19.60
CA HIS A 213 -0.46 14.75 -20.19
C HIS A 213 -0.20 15.97 -19.28
N VAL A 214 -0.43 15.86 -17.97
CA VAL A 214 -0.13 16.94 -17.01
C VAL A 214 1.38 17.20 -16.93
N ALA A 215 2.20 16.15 -16.91
CA ALA A 215 3.65 16.31 -16.89
C ALA A 215 4.17 16.99 -18.17
N GLU A 216 3.70 16.54 -19.33
CA GLU A 216 4.06 17.13 -20.62
C GLU A 216 3.62 18.60 -20.71
N TYR A 217 2.39 18.91 -20.34
CA TYR A 217 1.87 20.27 -20.33
C TYR A 217 2.71 21.20 -19.45
N LEU A 218 3.08 20.75 -18.26
CA LEU A 218 3.94 21.52 -17.33
C LEU A 218 5.34 21.74 -17.90
N GLN A 219 5.93 20.75 -18.58
CA GLN A 219 7.22 20.89 -19.25
C GLN A 219 7.18 21.94 -20.35
N GLN A 220 6.12 21.95 -21.17
CA GLN A 220 5.91 22.96 -22.22
C GLN A 220 5.81 24.39 -21.65
N HIS A 221 5.42 24.52 -20.36
CA HIS A 221 5.33 25.79 -19.64
C HIS A 221 6.55 26.06 -18.72
N GLY A 222 7.67 25.35 -18.94
CA GLY A 222 8.95 25.59 -18.27
C GLY A 222 9.04 25.04 -16.85
N VAL A 223 8.12 24.15 -16.44
CA VAL A 223 8.17 23.46 -15.14
C VAL A 223 8.84 22.10 -15.31
N SER A 224 9.91 21.82 -14.55
CA SER A 224 10.52 20.48 -14.53
C SER A 224 9.55 19.48 -13.89
N ALA A 225 8.92 18.65 -14.72
CA ALA A 225 7.94 17.66 -14.30
C ALA A 225 8.25 16.27 -14.90
N ARG A 226 7.82 15.20 -14.23
CA ARG A 226 7.88 13.81 -14.73
C ARG A 226 6.59 13.08 -14.36
N ALA A 227 6.16 12.17 -15.23
CA ALA A 227 5.10 11.22 -14.91
C ALA A 227 5.66 10.03 -14.10
N TYR A 228 4.84 9.49 -13.18
CA TYR A 228 5.16 8.33 -12.37
C TYR A 228 3.91 7.45 -12.15
N HIS A 229 3.81 6.33 -12.87
CA HIS A 229 2.68 5.42 -12.80
C HIS A 229 3.08 3.98 -13.18
N SER A 230 2.22 3.02 -12.91
CA SER A 230 2.51 1.59 -13.09
C SER A 230 2.61 1.13 -14.55
N GLY A 231 2.22 1.96 -15.51
CA GLY A 231 2.35 1.68 -16.95
C GLY A 231 3.72 2.03 -17.53
N LEU A 232 4.59 2.73 -16.77
CA LEU A 232 5.95 3.03 -17.19
C LEU A 232 6.87 1.83 -16.99
N ASP A 233 7.85 1.69 -17.88
CA ASP A 233 8.95 0.75 -17.67
C ASP A 233 9.67 1.02 -16.35
N GLN A 234 10.20 -0.04 -15.73
CA GLN A 234 10.81 0.07 -14.41
C GLN A 234 11.96 1.08 -14.39
N GLU A 235 12.85 1.03 -15.37
CA GLU A 235 13.98 1.97 -15.49
C GLU A 235 13.53 3.43 -15.59
N VAL A 236 12.45 3.69 -16.35
CA VAL A 236 11.87 5.04 -16.49
C VAL A 236 11.28 5.52 -15.18
N SER A 237 10.55 4.64 -14.48
CA SER A 237 9.98 4.91 -13.16
C SER A 237 11.06 5.21 -12.13
N ASP A 238 12.09 4.38 -12.04
CA ASP A 238 13.19 4.52 -11.08
C ASP A 238 13.96 5.81 -11.32
N ARG A 239 14.21 6.13 -12.58
CA ARG A 239 14.87 7.38 -12.95
C ARG A 239 14.02 8.61 -12.61
N ALA A 240 12.72 8.59 -12.91
CA ALA A 240 11.83 9.70 -12.58
C ALA A 240 11.80 9.98 -11.08
N LEU A 241 11.79 8.91 -10.27
CA LEU A 241 11.82 9.01 -8.82
C LEU A 241 13.17 9.53 -8.31
N ALA A 242 14.28 8.99 -8.83
CA ALA A 242 15.63 9.42 -8.47
C ALA A 242 15.87 10.90 -8.80
N ASP A 243 15.49 11.36 -10.01
CA ASP A 243 15.60 12.77 -10.43
C ASP A 243 14.75 13.68 -9.50
N TYR A 244 13.57 13.20 -9.06
CA TYR A 244 12.74 13.93 -8.11
C TYR A 244 13.36 13.98 -6.70
N GLU A 245 13.95 12.90 -6.23
CA GLU A 245 14.63 12.85 -4.93
C GLU A 245 15.88 13.72 -4.89
N ALA A 246 16.63 13.74 -6.00
CA ALA A 246 17.81 14.61 -6.16
C ALA A 246 17.46 16.10 -6.23
N GLY A 247 16.21 16.46 -6.54
CA GLY A 247 15.76 17.83 -6.70
C GLY A 247 15.84 18.37 -8.14
N ASP A 248 16.25 17.55 -9.10
CA ASP A 248 16.34 17.90 -10.54
C ASP A 248 14.95 18.03 -11.17
N VAL A 249 13.99 17.30 -10.64
CA VAL A 249 12.56 17.39 -11.01
C VAL A 249 11.79 18.08 -9.89
N ARG A 250 11.06 19.13 -10.24
CA ARG A 250 10.26 19.90 -9.29
C ARG A 250 8.91 19.26 -9.01
N VAL A 251 8.29 18.65 -10.01
CA VAL A 251 6.93 18.11 -9.92
C VAL A 251 6.91 16.65 -10.37
N LEU A 252 6.41 15.78 -9.52
CA LEU A 252 6.11 14.41 -9.90
C LEU A 252 4.60 14.26 -10.09
N CYS A 253 4.16 14.05 -11.34
CA CYS A 253 2.77 13.77 -11.67
C CYS A 253 2.56 12.26 -11.53
N CYS A 254 1.71 11.84 -10.58
CA CYS A 254 1.65 10.43 -10.20
C CYS A 254 0.21 9.94 -10.03
N THR A 255 0.03 8.64 -10.22
CA THR A 255 -1.16 7.92 -9.75
C THR A 255 -0.96 7.45 -8.30
N ILE A 256 -1.91 6.69 -7.77
CA ILE A 256 -1.79 6.00 -6.48
C ILE A 256 -0.57 5.03 -6.41
N LYS A 257 0.16 4.79 -7.51
CA LYS A 257 1.45 4.07 -7.49
C LYS A 257 2.45 4.73 -6.54
N LEU A 258 2.50 6.07 -6.49
CA LEU A 258 3.22 6.80 -5.46
C LEU A 258 2.36 6.82 -4.17
N GLY A 259 2.12 5.63 -3.70
CA GLY A 259 1.21 5.36 -2.59
C GLY A 259 1.91 5.26 -1.25
N MET A 260 1.37 4.42 -0.37
CA MET A 260 1.92 4.18 0.98
C MET A 260 3.42 3.87 0.92
N GLY A 261 4.17 4.37 1.89
CA GLY A 261 5.59 4.13 2.01
C GLY A 261 6.50 5.22 1.44
N TYR A 262 6.06 6.06 0.52
CA TYR A 262 6.90 7.16 0.03
C TYR A 262 7.04 8.25 1.10
N ASP A 263 8.28 8.57 1.49
CA ASP A 263 8.60 9.51 2.57
C ASP A 263 9.70 10.50 2.15
N LYS A 264 9.30 11.66 1.65
CA LYS A 264 10.16 12.82 1.42
C LYS A 264 9.65 13.97 2.28
N ALA A 265 10.47 14.44 3.20
CA ALA A 265 10.05 15.36 4.26
C ALA A 265 9.71 16.76 3.75
N ASP A 266 10.38 17.22 2.70
CA ASP A 266 10.38 18.60 2.19
C ASP A 266 9.42 18.86 1.03
N ILE A 267 8.42 18.00 0.82
CA ILE A 267 7.35 18.25 -0.17
C ILE A 267 6.56 19.48 0.26
N ARG A 268 6.53 20.51 -0.62
CA ARG A 268 5.89 21.81 -0.32
C ARG A 268 4.45 21.88 -0.77
N PHE A 269 4.05 21.05 -1.73
CA PHE A 269 2.66 21.00 -2.16
C PHE A 269 2.25 19.62 -2.64
N VAL A 270 0.97 19.33 -2.45
CA VAL A 270 0.27 18.21 -3.08
C VAL A 270 -0.96 18.77 -3.76
N ILE A 271 -1.09 18.53 -5.05
CA ILE A 271 -2.26 18.93 -5.83
C ILE A 271 -2.96 17.66 -6.32
N ASN A 272 -4.24 17.56 -6.05
CA ASN A 272 -5.10 16.58 -6.69
C ASN A 272 -5.66 17.20 -7.96
N PHE A 273 -5.28 16.70 -9.11
CA PHE A 273 -5.76 17.19 -10.41
C PHE A 273 -7.21 16.80 -10.67
N GLN A 274 -7.68 15.75 -10.01
CA GLN A 274 -9.03 15.21 -10.07
C GLN A 274 -9.47 14.78 -8.67
N LEU A 275 -10.77 14.54 -8.48
CA LEU A 275 -11.30 14.02 -7.21
C LEU A 275 -10.62 12.69 -6.85
N PRO A 276 -10.06 12.53 -5.65
CA PRO A 276 -9.56 11.24 -5.21
C PRO A 276 -10.72 10.26 -4.99
N GLU A 277 -10.41 8.96 -5.02
CA GLU A 277 -11.41 7.88 -4.88
C GLU A 277 -12.29 8.01 -3.63
N ASN A 278 -11.74 8.55 -2.55
CA ASN A 278 -12.42 8.78 -1.28
C ASN A 278 -11.63 9.73 -0.39
N LEU A 279 -12.25 10.19 0.71
CA LEU A 279 -11.61 11.11 1.67
C LEU A 279 -10.37 10.54 2.34
N ILE A 280 -10.26 9.24 2.49
CA ILE A 280 -9.11 8.60 3.13
C ILE A 280 -7.92 8.64 2.18
N SER A 281 -8.11 8.31 0.92
CA SER A 281 -7.09 8.47 -0.14
C SER A 281 -6.63 9.93 -0.23
N TYR A 282 -7.56 10.87 -0.22
CA TYR A 282 -7.24 12.29 -0.18
C TYR A 282 -6.35 12.66 1.01
N TYR A 283 -6.75 12.27 2.23
CA TYR A 283 -5.99 12.55 3.44
C TYR A 283 -4.58 11.93 3.41
N GLN A 284 -4.44 10.73 2.87
CA GLN A 284 -3.13 10.09 2.71
C GLN A 284 -2.25 10.79 1.68
N GLN A 285 -2.82 11.24 0.58
CA GLN A 285 -2.10 11.95 -0.48
C GLN A 285 -1.61 13.31 0.03
N ILE A 286 -2.49 14.13 0.58
CA ILE A 286 -2.10 15.45 1.12
C ILE A 286 -1.19 15.33 2.34
N GLY A 287 -1.29 14.24 3.09
CA GLY A 287 -0.45 13.93 4.24
C GLY A 287 1.04 13.71 3.91
N ARG A 288 1.42 13.75 2.62
CA ARG A 288 2.82 13.71 2.18
C ARG A 288 3.50 15.06 2.26
N ALA A 289 2.75 16.13 2.15
CA ALA A 289 3.31 17.48 2.20
C ALA A 289 3.68 17.91 3.63
N GLY A 290 4.73 18.69 3.79
CA GLY A 290 5.10 19.35 5.03
C GLY A 290 5.50 18.44 6.19
N ARG A 291 6.06 17.26 5.94
CA ARG A 291 6.47 16.35 7.02
C ARG A 291 7.66 16.85 7.83
N ASP A 292 8.37 17.83 7.32
CA ASP A 292 9.44 18.55 8.04
C ASP A 292 8.91 19.65 8.99
N GLY A 293 7.58 19.77 9.14
CA GLY A 293 6.95 20.79 9.99
C GLY A 293 6.88 22.18 9.37
N LYS A 294 7.35 22.37 8.14
CA LYS A 294 7.24 23.64 7.44
C LYS A 294 5.92 23.73 6.68
N ARG A 295 5.47 24.96 6.44
CA ARG A 295 4.23 25.23 5.70
C ARG A 295 4.22 24.54 4.34
N ALA A 296 3.12 23.89 4.04
CA ALA A 296 2.86 23.20 2.80
C ALA A 296 1.41 23.42 2.34
N TRP A 297 1.14 23.13 1.07
CA TRP A 297 -0.15 23.36 0.43
C TRP A 297 -0.76 22.05 -0.05
N ALA A 298 -2.03 21.87 0.18
CA ALA A 298 -2.85 20.81 -0.39
C ALA A 298 -3.95 21.48 -1.22
N VAL A 299 -3.97 21.23 -2.51
CA VAL A 299 -4.97 21.82 -3.42
C VAL A 299 -5.76 20.70 -4.08
N LEU A 300 -7.08 20.81 -4.02
CA LEU A 300 -7.98 19.93 -4.75
C LEU A 300 -8.56 20.67 -5.94
N LEU A 301 -8.27 20.17 -7.12
CA LEU A 301 -8.93 20.51 -8.38
C LEU A 301 -9.91 19.41 -8.72
N HIS A 302 -11.00 19.73 -9.38
CA HIS A 302 -11.97 18.75 -9.84
C HIS A 302 -12.70 19.23 -11.09
N GLY A 303 -13.27 18.28 -11.81
CA GLY A 303 -14.01 18.53 -13.04
C GLY A 303 -15.19 17.59 -13.22
N PRO A 304 -16.09 17.89 -14.17
CA PRO A 304 -17.32 17.12 -14.38
C PRO A 304 -17.06 15.67 -14.83
N GLU A 305 -15.90 15.39 -15.41
CA GLU A 305 -15.53 14.05 -15.86
C GLU A 305 -15.11 13.10 -14.71
N ASP A 306 -14.74 13.65 -13.55
CA ASP A 306 -14.13 12.89 -12.46
C ASP A 306 -15.04 11.77 -11.93
N GLU A 307 -16.35 12.06 -11.77
CA GLU A 307 -17.32 11.08 -11.32
C GLU A 307 -17.43 9.88 -12.29
N GLY A 308 -17.39 10.14 -13.59
CA GLY A 308 -17.40 9.10 -14.62
C GLY A 308 -16.17 8.19 -14.54
N ILE A 309 -15.00 8.75 -14.29
CA ILE A 309 -13.76 8.00 -14.12
C ILE A 309 -13.83 7.15 -12.85
N LEU A 310 -14.23 7.74 -11.73
CA LEU A 310 -14.36 7.05 -10.45
C LEU A 310 -15.38 5.92 -10.51
N LYS A 311 -16.52 6.14 -11.16
CA LYS A 311 -17.54 5.10 -11.38
C LYS A 311 -16.96 3.94 -12.20
N SER A 312 -16.20 4.23 -13.27
CA SER A 312 -15.54 3.20 -14.07
C SER A 312 -14.55 2.35 -13.22
N PHE A 313 -13.86 2.96 -12.26
CA PHE A 313 -12.99 2.23 -11.34
C PHE A 313 -13.78 1.33 -10.41
N ILE A 314 -14.88 1.81 -9.83
CA ILE A 314 -15.75 1.01 -8.96
C ILE A 314 -16.32 -0.18 -9.75
N ASP A 315 -16.86 0.06 -10.94
CA ASP A 315 -17.45 -0.97 -11.82
C ASP A 315 -16.39 -2.00 -12.27
N SER A 316 -15.11 -1.61 -12.30
CA SER A 316 -14.01 -2.51 -12.67
C SER A 316 -13.38 -3.25 -11.48
N ALA A 317 -13.55 -2.73 -10.25
CA ALA A 317 -12.89 -3.27 -9.06
C ALA A 317 -13.48 -4.60 -8.57
N PHE A 318 -14.75 -4.84 -8.85
CA PHE A 318 -15.43 -6.06 -8.41
C PHE A 318 -15.75 -6.95 -9.62
N ALA A 319 -15.55 -8.25 -9.43
CA ALA A 319 -16.05 -9.22 -10.39
C ALA A 319 -17.58 -9.30 -10.27
N GLU A 320 -18.26 -9.23 -11.42
CA GLU A 320 -19.71 -9.42 -11.46
C GLU A 320 -20.12 -10.77 -10.85
N PRO A 321 -21.24 -10.86 -10.12
CA PRO A 321 -21.72 -12.12 -9.53
C PRO A 321 -21.75 -13.28 -10.53
N ASP A 322 -22.24 -13.04 -11.74
CA ASP A 322 -22.27 -14.03 -12.83
C ASP A 322 -20.88 -14.54 -13.21
N LEU A 323 -19.85 -13.69 -13.13
CA LEU A 323 -18.48 -14.12 -13.38
C LEU A 323 -17.97 -15.01 -12.26
N LEU A 324 -18.28 -14.68 -11.00
CA LEU A 324 -17.88 -15.49 -9.84
C LEU A 324 -18.54 -16.87 -9.88
N GLU A 325 -19.84 -16.96 -10.20
CA GLU A 325 -20.57 -18.21 -10.35
C GLU A 325 -19.96 -19.09 -11.46
N LYS A 326 -19.71 -18.52 -12.64
CA LYS A 326 -19.05 -19.24 -13.74
C LYS A 326 -17.66 -19.76 -13.38
N ILE A 327 -16.90 -19.02 -12.59
CA ILE A 327 -15.57 -19.44 -12.11
C ILE A 327 -15.72 -20.61 -11.12
N ILE A 328 -16.67 -20.53 -10.17
CA ILE A 328 -16.96 -21.60 -9.21
C ILE A 328 -17.36 -22.87 -9.96
N ASP A 329 -18.31 -22.78 -10.88
CA ASP A 329 -18.78 -23.90 -11.69
C ASP A 329 -17.63 -24.53 -12.48
N ARG A 330 -16.77 -23.71 -13.11
CA ARG A 330 -15.62 -24.21 -13.85
C ARG A 330 -14.59 -24.90 -12.95
N CYS A 331 -14.44 -24.45 -11.72
CA CYS A 331 -13.49 -25.00 -10.76
C CYS A 331 -14.02 -26.25 -10.03
N SER A 332 -15.31 -26.58 -10.10
CA SER A 332 -15.94 -27.70 -9.39
C SER A 332 -15.27 -29.06 -9.67
N SER A 333 -14.73 -29.26 -10.87
CA SER A 333 -13.95 -30.46 -11.27
C SER A 333 -12.44 -30.25 -11.24
N GLY A 334 -12.00 -29.10 -10.77
CA GLY A 334 -10.61 -28.65 -10.82
C GLY A 334 -10.27 -27.97 -12.16
N ALA A 335 -9.68 -26.79 -12.09
CA ALA A 335 -9.23 -26.04 -13.26
C ALA A 335 -7.96 -25.26 -12.97
N THR A 336 -7.09 -25.16 -13.97
CA THR A 336 -5.96 -24.24 -13.94
C THR A 336 -6.44 -22.80 -14.21
N GLN A 337 -5.70 -21.81 -13.78
CA GLN A 337 -6.02 -20.41 -14.09
C GLN A 337 -6.21 -20.18 -15.60
N ARG A 338 -5.41 -20.85 -16.44
CA ARG A 338 -5.50 -20.76 -17.90
C ARG A 338 -6.84 -21.30 -18.43
N GLU A 339 -7.29 -22.41 -17.88
CA GLU A 339 -8.57 -23.02 -18.27
C GLU A 339 -9.77 -22.18 -17.82
N VAL A 340 -9.69 -21.58 -16.62
CA VAL A 340 -10.69 -20.62 -16.16
C VAL A 340 -10.74 -19.41 -17.08
N MET A 341 -9.59 -18.82 -17.42
CA MET A 341 -9.50 -17.69 -18.35
C MET A 341 -10.09 -18.01 -19.73
N ALA A 342 -9.93 -19.24 -20.20
CA ALA A 342 -10.47 -19.68 -21.49
C ALA A 342 -12.01 -19.91 -21.45
N SER A 343 -12.59 -20.11 -20.27
CA SER A 343 -14.02 -20.41 -20.09
C SER A 343 -14.90 -19.20 -19.83
N VAL A 344 -14.32 -18.03 -19.51
CA VAL A 344 -15.05 -16.81 -19.16
C VAL A 344 -14.65 -15.66 -20.05
N ASN A 345 -15.59 -14.75 -20.29
CA ASN A 345 -15.34 -13.52 -21.05
C ASN A 345 -14.92 -12.39 -20.08
N ALA A 346 -13.69 -12.46 -19.59
CA ALA A 346 -13.13 -11.47 -18.68
C ALA A 346 -11.62 -11.31 -18.92
N THR A 347 -11.08 -10.15 -18.53
CA THR A 347 -9.61 -9.91 -18.63
C THR A 347 -8.85 -10.81 -17.65
N ALA A 348 -7.59 -11.10 -17.97
CA ALA A 348 -6.71 -11.88 -17.12
C ALA A 348 -6.59 -11.33 -15.69
N GLY A 349 -6.59 -10.00 -15.54
CA GLY A 349 -6.59 -9.31 -14.25
C GLY A 349 -7.87 -9.62 -13.45
N LYS A 350 -9.05 -9.42 -14.03
CA LYS A 350 -10.34 -9.71 -13.37
C LYS A 350 -10.46 -11.17 -12.94
N VAL A 351 -10.04 -12.11 -13.80
CA VAL A 351 -10.06 -13.55 -13.45
C VAL A 351 -9.13 -13.84 -12.27
N LYS A 352 -7.92 -13.26 -12.27
CA LYS A 352 -6.95 -13.45 -11.18
C LYS A 352 -7.48 -12.92 -9.85
N GLU A 353 -8.09 -11.74 -9.86
CA GLU A 353 -8.68 -11.12 -8.66
C GLU A 353 -9.89 -11.92 -8.17
N ALA A 354 -10.78 -12.34 -9.08
CA ALA A 354 -11.92 -13.18 -8.75
C ALA A 354 -11.50 -14.52 -8.12
N LEU A 355 -10.50 -15.21 -8.68
CA LEU A 355 -9.94 -16.44 -8.12
C LEU A 355 -9.36 -16.20 -6.72
N LYS A 356 -8.64 -15.09 -6.53
CA LYS A 356 -8.09 -14.72 -5.24
C LYS A 356 -9.20 -14.44 -4.22
N TYR A 357 -10.21 -13.68 -4.61
CA TYR A 357 -11.38 -13.39 -3.78
C TYR A 357 -12.07 -14.67 -3.32
N LEU A 358 -12.41 -15.55 -4.26
CA LEU A 358 -13.07 -16.83 -3.97
C LEU A 358 -12.25 -17.74 -3.05
N GLN A 359 -10.91 -17.73 -3.18
CA GLN A 359 -10.02 -18.48 -2.30
C GLN A 359 -10.02 -17.92 -0.86
N VAL A 360 -9.94 -16.61 -0.71
CA VAL A 360 -9.88 -15.98 0.62
C VAL A 360 -11.18 -16.23 1.38
N HIS A 361 -12.31 -16.18 0.68
CA HIS A 361 -13.63 -16.44 1.27
C HIS A 361 -13.99 -17.93 1.37
N GLY A 362 -13.08 -18.83 0.96
CA GLY A 362 -13.24 -20.26 1.15
C GLY A 362 -14.15 -20.96 0.15
N TYR A 363 -14.54 -20.28 -0.94
CA TYR A 363 -15.28 -20.88 -2.03
C TYR A 363 -14.42 -21.77 -2.93
N LEU A 364 -13.14 -21.49 -3.01
CA LEU A 364 -12.17 -22.27 -3.76
C LEU A 364 -10.90 -22.53 -2.93
N TYR A 365 -10.21 -23.63 -3.23
CA TYR A 365 -8.87 -23.90 -2.70
C TYR A 365 -7.90 -24.22 -3.84
N GLN A 366 -6.60 -24.09 -3.57
CA GLN A 366 -5.56 -24.46 -4.52
C GLN A 366 -4.98 -25.83 -4.17
N GLU A 367 -4.84 -26.67 -5.18
CA GLU A 367 -4.21 -27.98 -5.10
C GLU A 367 -3.12 -28.12 -6.16
N LYS A 368 -2.00 -28.75 -5.82
CA LYS A 368 -0.97 -29.09 -6.81
C LYS A 368 -1.24 -30.49 -7.33
N ARG A 369 -1.51 -30.63 -8.61
CA ARG A 369 -1.70 -31.92 -9.29
C ARG A 369 -0.64 -32.14 -10.37
N LYS A 370 -0.25 -33.42 -10.62
CA LYS A 370 0.60 -33.75 -11.76
C LYS A 370 -0.23 -33.66 -13.04
N ASN A 371 0.28 -32.97 -14.05
CA ASN A 371 -0.30 -32.98 -15.39
C ASN A 371 0.08 -34.26 -16.15
N GLN A 372 -0.53 -34.46 -17.32
CA GLN A 372 -0.28 -35.62 -18.17
C GLN A 372 1.19 -35.79 -18.63
N ARG A 373 2.00 -34.72 -18.55
CA ARG A 373 3.43 -34.71 -18.88
C ARG A 373 4.33 -34.83 -17.66
N GLY A 374 3.76 -35.13 -16.47
CA GLY A 374 4.48 -35.30 -15.20
C GLY A 374 4.87 -34.02 -14.47
N GLY A 375 4.60 -32.84 -15.05
CA GLY A 375 4.84 -31.56 -14.40
C GLY A 375 3.76 -31.23 -13.35
N MET A 376 4.15 -30.50 -12.29
CA MET A 376 3.21 -30.04 -11.28
C MET A 376 2.48 -28.78 -11.77
N VAL A 377 1.16 -28.77 -11.70
CA VAL A 377 0.30 -27.64 -12.02
C VAL A 377 -0.57 -27.29 -10.83
N THR A 378 -0.83 -25.99 -10.65
CA THR A 378 -1.77 -25.50 -9.62
C THR A 378 -3.18 -25.52 -10.20
N MET A 379 -4.08 -26.24 -9.52
CA MET A 379 -5.50 -26.31 -9.82
C MET A 379 -6.27 -25.51 -8.79
N PHE A 380 -7.38 -24.90 -9.20
CA PHE A 380 -8.42 -24.34 -8.34
C PHE A 380 -9.59 -25.32 -8.30
N CYS A 381 -10.02 -25.65 -7.10
CA CYS A 381 -11.07 -26.65 -6.82
C CYS A 381 -12.10 -26.08 -5.85
#